data_b481efb0212cc142eb233db03a8dabfb
#
_entry.id   b481efb0212cc142eb233db03a8dabfb
#
_cell.length_a   1.000
_cell.length_b   1.000
_cell.length_c   1.000
_cell.angle_alpha   90.00
_cell.angle_beta   90.00
_cell.angle_gamma   90.00
#
_symmetry.space_group_name_H-M   'P 1'
#
loop_
_entity.id
_entity.type
_entity.pdbx_description
1 polymer ?
#
loop_
_entity_poly.entity_id
_entity_poly.type
_entity_poly.pdbx_seq_one_letter_code
_entity_poly.pdbx_strand_id
1 'polypeptide(L)'
;MLLPKYQLVTFTWGNVSGIDREKGLFVIKPSGVDYDKLRPEDMVVVDLNGNKVEGDYNPSSDTETHVVLYNRFPKIGGIVHTHSPWATSWAQAGRGIPCYGTTHADYLYGEVPCVRNLTEKEINEAYEKKTGVLIADEFDRPDLD
;
A
#
# COMPACT_ATOMS: atom_id res chain seq x y z
N MET A 1 -9.97 -7.48 -13.07
CA MET A 1 -9.00 -6.86 -12.16
C MET A 1 -7.57 -7.09 -12.64
N LEU A 2 -6.68 -6.09 -12.49
CA LEU A 2 -5.34 -6.14 -13.08
C LEU A 2 -4.32 -6.85 -12.18
N LEU A 3 -4.41 -6.70 -10.85
CA LEU A 3 -3.42 -7.28 -9.94
C LEU A 3 -3.29 -8.82 -10.07
N PRO A 4 -4.38 -9.61 -10.02
CA PRO A 4 -4.28 -11.05 -10.26
C PRO A 4 -3.86 -11.39 -11.68
N LYS A 5 -4.36 -10.64 -12.68
CA LYS A 5 -4.03 -10.86 -14.11
C LYS A 5 -2.51 -10.78 -14.36
N TYR A 6 -1.82 -9.85 -13.68
CA TYR A 6 -0.39 -9.65 -13.82
C TYR A 6 0.44 -10.37 -12.75
N GLN A 7 -0.19 -11.27 -11.97
CA GLN A 7 0.47 -12.06 -10.93
C GLN A 7 1.18 -11.18 -9.87
N LEU A 8 0.60 -10.02 -9.58
CA LEU A 8 1.13 -9.09 -8.58
C LEU A 8 0.61 -9.36 -7.17
N VAL A 9 -0.35 -10.28 -7.04
CA VAL A 9 -0.94 -10.69 -5.77
C VAL A 9 -1.20 -12.18 -5.76
N THR A 10 -1.28 -12.75 -4.55
CA THR A 10 -1.60 -14.17 -4.30
C THR A 10 -2.79 -14.23 -3.35
N PHE A 11 -3.72 -15.17 -3.58
CA PHE A 11 -4.95 -15.32 -2.81
C PHE A 11 -5.76 -14.00 -2.71
N THR A 12 -6.09 -13.58 -1.49
CA THR A 12 -6.80 -12.32 -1.21
C THR A 12 -5.86 -11.16 -0.87
N TRP A 13 -4.55 -11.41 -0.88
CA TRP A 13 -3.54 -10.46 -0.43
C TRP A 13 -3.34 -9.30 -1.41
N GLY A 14 -2.72 -8.25 -0.89
CA GLY A 14 -2.60 -7.01 -1.64
C GLY A 14 -3.92 -6.26 -1.73
N ASN A 15 -3.85 -5.00 -2.06
CA ASN A 15 -5.02 -4.14 -2.17
C ASN A 15 -4.70 -2.88 -2.97
N VAL A 16 -5.75 -2.16 -3.31
CA VAL A 16 -5.68 -0.83 -3.91
C VAL A 16 -6.63 0.06 -3.15
N SER A 17 -6.23 1.30 -2.94
CA SER A 17 -7.12 2.35 -2.47
C SER A 17 -7.03 3.60 -3.33
N GLY A 18 -8.07 4.41 -3.32
CA GLY A 18 -8.15 5.71 -3.95
C GLY A 18 -8.83 6.71 -3.03
N ILE A 19 -8.32 7.95 -2.97
CA ILE A 19 -8.80 8.97 -2.06
C ILE A 19 -9.54 10.09 -2.79
N ASP A 20 -10.66 10.51 -2.22
CA ASP A 20 -11.32 11.80 -2.49
C ASP A 20 -10.82 12.81 -1.43
N ARG A 21 -9.93 13.68 -1.83
CA ARG A 21 -9.31 14.69 -0.94
C ARG A 21 -10.31 15.76 -0.46
N GLU A 22 -11.31 16.08 -1.26
CA GLU A 22 -12.32 17.08 -0.90
C GLU A 22 -13.20 16.57 0.25
N LYS A 23 -13.52 15.26 0.21
CA LYS A 23 -14.32 14.62 1.24
C LYS A 23 -13.50 14.10 2.42
N GLY A 24 -12.18 13.95 2.27
CA GLY A 24 -11.33 13.31 3.27
C GLY A 24 -11.62 11.83 3.45
N LEU A 25 -12.07 11.15 2.39
CA LEU A 25 -12.47 9.75 2.37
C LEU A 25 -11.68 8.97 1.33
N PHE A 26 -11.34 7.74 1.64
CA PHE A 26 -10.75 6.83 0.65
C PHE A 26 -11.52 5.51 0.60
N VAL A 27 -11.47 4.87 -0.56
CA VAL A 27 -12.08 3.57 -0.84
C VAL A 27 -11.00 2.53 -0.87
N ILE A 28 -11.18 1.40 -0.17
CA ILE A 28 -10.21 0.31 -0.10
C ILE A 28 -10.89 -1.04 -0.28
N LYS A 29 -10.12 -2.01 -0.79
CA LYS A 29 -10.56 -3.40 -0.91
C LYS A 29 -10.93 -3.99 0.46
N PRO A 30 -12.05 -4.74 0.55
CA PRO A 30 -12.40 -5.46 1.77
C PRO A 30 -11.38 -6.57 2.09
N SER A 31 -11.25 -6.87 3.39
CA SER A 31 -10.44 -7.98 3.89
C SER A 31 -11.05 -9.33 3.48
N GLY A 32 -10.21 -10.29 3.08
CA GLY A 32 -10.58 -11.68 2.90
C GLY A 32 -11.51 -12.01 1.73
N VAL A 33 -11.85 -11.05 0.86
CA VAL A 33 -12.70 -11.29 -0.31
C VAL A 33 -11.82 -11.66 -1.51
N ASP A 34 -12.13 -12.80 -2.13
CA ASP A 34 -11.44 -13.30 -3.32
C ASP A 34 -11.58 -12.31 -4.48
N TYR A 35 -10.51 -12.13 -5.26
CA TYR A 35 -10.49 -11.18 -6.36
C TYR A 35 -11.50 -11.49 -7.48
N ASP A 36 -11.81 -12.76 -7.72
CA ASP A 36 -12.78 -13.19 -8.73
C ASP A 36 -14.24 -12.95 -8.32
N LYS A 37 -14.49 -12.78 -7.03
CA LYS A 37 -15.81 -12.49 -6.45
C LYS A 37 -16.02 -11.02 -6.14
N LEU A 38 -14.93 -10.23 -6.15
CA LEU A 38 -14.95 -8.84 -5.72
C LEU A 38 -15.68 -7.94 -6.73
N ARG A 39 -16.64 -7.18 -6.26
CA ARG A 39 -17.43 -6.21 -7.03
C ARG A 39 -17.18 -4.78 -6.54
N PRO A 40 -17.47 -3.76 -7.33
CA PRO A 40 -17.35 -2.36 -6.90
C PRO A 40 -18.14 -2.04 -5.62
N GLU A 41 -19.31 -2.67 -5.45
CA GLU A 41 -20.20 -2.47 -4.29
C GLU A 41 -19.64 -3.05 -3.00
N ASP A 42 -18.68 -3.97 -3.12
CA ASP A 42 -18.04 -4.62 -1.97
C ASP A 42 -16.93 -3.74 -1.33
N MET A 43 -16.56 -2.64 -2.01
CA MET A 43 -15.52 -1.74 -1.51
C MET A 43 -15.95 -1.05 -0.23
N VAL A 44 -14.98 -0.74 0.63
CA VAL A 44 -15.21 -0.11 1.93
C VAL A 44 -14.71 1.33 1.89
N VAL A 45 -15.54 2.25 2.36
CA VAL A 45 -15.20 3.67 2.51
C VAL A 45 -14.69 3.92 3.92
N VAL A 46 -13.55 4.60 4.02
CA VAL A 46 -12.83 4.87 5.28
C VAL A 46 -12.43 6.34 5.33
N ASP A 47 -12.50 6.95 6.52
CA ASP A 47 -11.99 8.30 6.74
C ASP A 47 -10.48 8.33 7.02
N LEU A 48 -9.90 9.53 7.08
CA LEU A 48 -8.45 9.72 7.35
C LEU A 48 -8.05 9.43 8.81
N ASN A 49 -8.99 9.07 9.68
CA ASN A 49 -8.73 8.58 11.03
C ASN A 49 -8.81 7.05 11.12
N GLY A 50 -9.12 6.36 10.00
CA GLY A 50 -9.24 4.91 9.95
C GLY A 50 -10.63 4.37 10.29
N ASN A 51 -11.63 5.25 10.47
CA ASN A 51 -12.99 4.82 10.77
C ASN A 51 -13.72 4.39 9.50
N LYS A 52 -14.35 3.22 9.53
CA LYS A 52 -15.25 2.79 8.45
C LYS A 52 -16.48 3.70 8.39
N VAL A 53 -16.72 4.31 7.23
CA VAL A 53 -17.85 5.22 6.98
C VAL A 53 -18.97 4.50 6.24
N GLU A 54 -18.63 3.64 5.25
CA GLU A 54 -19.60 2.94 4.42
C GLU A 54 -19.06 1.56 3.99
N GLY A 55 -19.95 0.63 3.67
CA GLY A 55 -19.68 -0.73 3.19
C GLY A 55 -20.03 -1.81 4.22
N ASP A 56 -20.41 -2.98 3.72
CA ASP A 56 -20.86 -4.11 4.54
C ASP A 56 -19.71 -4.93 5.13
N TYR A 57 -18.57 -4.93 4.45
CA TYR A 57 -17.39 -5.70 4.82
C TYR A 57 -16.48 -4.95 5.81
N ASN A 58 -15.53 -5.68 6.39
CA ASN A 58 -14.39 -5.08 7.07
C ASN A 58 -13.39 -4.57 6.02
N PRO A 59 -12.80 -3.40 6.20
CA PRO A 59 -11.75 -2.91 5.31
C PRO A 59 -10.51 -3.83 5.40
N SER A 60 -9.61 -3.71 4.43
CA SER A 60 -8.31 -4.41 4.46
C SER A 60 -7.61 -4.23 5.80
N SER A 61 -6.90 -5.27 6.26
CA SER A 61 -5.99 -5.16 7.42
C SER A 61 -4.97 -4.04 7.27
N ASP A 62 -4.54 -3.74 6.03
CA ASP A 62 -3.57 -2.69 5.74
C ASP A 62 -4.13 -1.26 5.81
N THR A 63 -5.39 -1.09 6.20
CA THR A 63 -6.04 0.24 6.25
C THR A 63 -5.24 1.27 7.03
N GLU A 64 -4.69 0.90 8.18
CA GLU A 64 -3.86 1.80 9.00
C GLU A 64 -2.58 2.25 8.26
N THR A 65 -1.97 1.37 7.46
CA THR A 65 -0.85 1.73 6.58
C THR A 65 -1.27 2.81 5.59
N HIS A 66 -2.42 2.63 4.92
CA HIS A 66 -2.94 3.60 3.95
C HIS A 66 -3.31 4.93 4.61
N VAL A 67 -3.91 4.91 5.80
CA VAL A 67 -4.21 6.12 6.60
C VAL A 67 -2.95 6.93 6.85
N VAL A 68 -1.87 6.31 7.31
CA VAL A 68 -0.59 6.98 7.55
C VAL A 68 -0.06 7.61 6.27
N LEU A 69 -0.05 6.88 5.16
CA LEU A 69 0.49 7.35 3.88
C LEU A 69 -0.35 8.51 3.30
N TYR A 70 -1.68 8.43 3.35
CA TYR A 70 -2.54 9.52 2.89
C TYR A 70 -2.40 10.80 3.72
N ASN A 71 -2.19 10.66 5.03
CA ASN A 71 -1.96 11.82 5.91
C ASN A 71 -0.56 12.43 5.70
N ARG A 72 0.46 11.59 5.44
CA ARG A 72 1.84 12.06 5.26
C ARG A 72 2.06 12.66 3.88
N PHE A 73 1.43 12.13 2.84
CA PHE A 73 1.59 12.53 1.45
C PHE A 73 0.30 13.12 0.87
N PRO A 74 0.02 14.41 1.05
CA PRO A 74 -1.24 15.02 0.63
C PRO A 74 -1.45 15.05 -0.89
N LYS A 75 -0.40 14.91 -1.68
CA LYS A 75 -0.46 14.94 -3.15
C LYS A 75 -0.83 13.60 -3.79
N ILE A 76 -0.68 12.47 -3.09
CA ILE A 76 -1.01 11.17 -3.68
C ILE A 76 -2.53 10.99 -3.78
N GLY A 77 -3.00 10.40 -4.90
CA GLY A 77 -4.42 10.11 -5.15
C GLY A 77 -4.77 8.64 -4.95
N GLY A 78 -3.79 7.76 -4.83
CA GLY A 78 -4.01 6.33 -4.67
C GLY A 78 -2.79 5.60 -4.15
N ILE A 79 -3.03 4.40 -3.60
CA ILE A 79 -1.99 3.50 -3.10
C ILE A 79 -2.24 2.11 -3.66
N VAL A 80 -1.20 1.46 -4.15
CA VAL A 80 -1.24 0.09 -4.65
C VAL A 80 -0.26 -0.76 -3.83
N HIS A 81 -0.81 -1.71 -3.07
CA HIS A 81 -0.05 -2.70 -2.33
C HIS A 81 -0.05 -4.03 -3.08
N THR A 82 1.12 -4.53 -3.40
CA THR A 82 1.29 -5.80 -4.13
C THR A 82 2.19 -6.77 -3.39
N HIS A 83 2.12 -8.05 -3.79
CA HIS A 83 3.02 -9.12 -3.38
C HIS A 83 3.79 -9.64 -4.60
N SER A 84 4.30 -8.72 -5.44
CA SER A 84 5.09 -9.06 -6.61
C SER A 84 6.24 -10.01 -6.25
N PRO A 85 6.34 -11.20 -6.85
CA PRO A 85 7.39 -12.18 -6.50
C PRO A 85 8.80 -11.60 -6.64
N TRP A 86 9.03 -10.81 -7.67
CA TRP A 86 10.33 -10.19 -7.95
C TRP A 86 10.69 -9.13 -6.92
N ALA A 87 9.80 -8.18 -6.65
CA ALA A 87 10.04 -7.15 -5.64
C ALA A 87 10.18 -7.75 -4.23
N THR A 88 9.34 -8.74 -3.90
CA THR A 88 9.40 -9.46 -2.62
C THR A 88 10.73 -10.22 -2.47
N SER A 89 11.25 -10.82 -3.54
CA SER A 89 12.55 -11.49 -3.49
C SER A 89 13.71 -10.53 -3.17
N TRP A 90 13.70 -9.33 -3.74
CA TRP A 90 14.67 -8.28 -3.40
C TRP A 90 14.53 -7.83 -1.96
N ALA A 91 13.29 -7.59 -1.52
CA ALA A 91 13.01 -7.16 -0.14
C ALA A 91 13.44 -8.22 0.88
N GLN A 92 13.16 -9.50 0.64
CA GLN A 92 13.62 -10.61 1.51
C GLN A 92 15.14 -10.74 1.55
N ALA A 93 15.83 -10.32 0.49
CA ALA A 93 17.29 -10.25 0.47
C ALA A 93 17.82 -8.97 1.18
N GLY A 94 16.96 -8.11 1.69
CA GLY A 94 17.33 -6.85 2.34
C GLY A 94 17.98 -5.85 1.37
N ARG A 95 17.57 -5.85 0.10
CA ARG A 95 18.20 -5.04 -0.96
C ARG A 95 17.16 -4.26 -1.74
N GLY A 96 17.47 -3.00 -2.03
CA GLY A 96 16.74 -2.20 -3.01
C GLY A 96 16.89 -2.75 -4.43
N ILE A 97 16.05 -2.30 -5.35
CA ILE A 97 16.09 -2.70 -6.76
C ILE A 97 16.85 -1.63 -7.54
N PRO A 98 18.08 -1.90 -8.01
CA PRO A 98 18.87 -0.94 -8.75
C PRO A 98 18.23 -0.60 -10.10
N CYS A 99 18.37 0.65 -10.52
CA CYS A 99 17.90 1.10 -11.82
C CYS A 99 18.88 0.65 -12.92
N TYR A 100 18.68 -0.56 -13.46
CA TYR A 100 19.54 -1.12 -14.49
C TYR A 100 19.18 -0.73 -15.93
N GLY A 101 18.03 -0.13 -16.16
CA GLY A 101 17.59 0.15 -17.51
C GLY A 101 16.55 1.26 -17.64
N THR A 102 16.35 1.70 -18.88
CA THR A 102 15.46 2.83 -19.21
C THR A 102 14.02 2.59 -18.81
N THR A 103 13.50 1.37 -18.99
CA THR A 103 12.11 1.05 -18.59
C THR A 103 11.89 1.25 -17.09
N HIS A 104 12.87 0.93 -16.25
CA HIS A 104 12.80 1.26 -14.83
C HIS A 104 12.85 2.78 -14.63
N ALA A 105 13.81 3.46 -15.27
CA ALA A 105 14.02 4.90 -15.13
C ALA A 105 12.83 5.75 -15.62
N ASP A 106 12.05 5.25 -16.59
CA ASP A 106 10.85 5.91 -17.11
C ASP A 106 9.75 6.05 -16.05
N TYR A 107 9.71 5.15 -15.06
CA TYR A 107 8.70 5.15 -13.99
C TYR A 107 9.25 5.62 -12.65
N LEU A 108 10.49 5.26 -12.34
CA LEU A 108 11.19 5.66 -11.13
C LEU A 108 12.68 5.88 -11.45
N TYR A 109 13.13 7.11 -11.42
CA TYR A 109 14.54 7.43 -11.61
C TYR A 109 15.32 7.17 -10.31
N GLY A 110 16.14 6.13 -10.33
CA GLY A 110 16.92 5.70 -9.17
C GLY A 110 16.56 4.32 -8.65
N GLU A 111 17.06 3.98 -7.49
CA GLU A 111 16.79 2.71 -6.82
C GLU A 111 15.41 2.69 -6.20
N VAL A 112 14.64 1.59 -6.38
CA VAL A 112 13.48 1.32 -5.53
C VAL A 112 14.00 0.89 -4.15
N PRO A 113 13.76 1.67 -3.09
CA PRO A 113 14.36 1.40 -1.80
C PRO A 113 13.78 0.13 -1.14
N CYS A 114 14.61 -0.54 -0.33
CA CYS A 114 14.18 -1.58 0.59
C CYS A 114 14.23 -1.00 2.00
N VAL A 115 13.08 -0.82 2.62
CA VAL A 115 13.02 -0.36 4.00
C VAL A 115 13.54 -1.44 4.97
N ARG A 116 14.03 -1.04 6.14
CA ARG A 116 14.45 -1.97 7.20
C ARG A 116 13.29 -2.84 7.67
N ASN A 117 13.60 -3.91 8.36
CA ASN A 117 12.59 -4.68 9.07
C ASN A 117 12.00 -3.87 10.24
N LEU A 118 10.73 -4.12 10.56
CA LEU A 118 10.13 -3.65 11.79
C LEU A 118 10.82 -4.31 13.01
N THR A 119 10.95 -3.56 14.08
CA THR A 119 11.39 -4.10 15.36
C THR A 119 10.28 -4.92 16.02
N GLU A 120 10.64 -5.83 16.93
CA GLU A 120 9.66 -6.60 17.70
C GLU A 120 8.66 -5.69 18.45
N LYS A 121 9.12 -4.56 18.98
CA LYS A 121 8.26 -3.57 19.62
C LYS A 121 7.24 -2.99 18.64
N GLU A 122 7.65 -2.58 17.44
CA GLU A 122 6.77 -2.03 16.42
C GLU A 122 5.72 -3.05 15.97
N ILE A 123 6.11 -4.32 15.82
CA ILE A 123 5.21 -5.41 15.46
C ILE A 123 4.13 -5.62 16.53
N ASN A 124 4.53 -5.65 17.79
CA ASN A 124 3.62 -5.92 18.91
C ASN A 124 2.72 -4.73 19.26
N GLU A 125 3.14 -3.50 19.00
CA GLU A 125 2.36 -2.30 19.32
C GLU A 125 1.28 -2.01 18.28
N ALA A 126 1.63 -1.96 16.98
CA ALA A 126 0.71 -1.56 15.91
C ALA A 126 1.33 -1.86 14.53
N TYR A 127 1.39 -3.11 14.13
CA TYR A 127 2.10 -3.59 12.96
C TYR A 127 1.81 -2.78 11.68
N GLU A 128 0.54 -2.65 11.28
CA GLU A 128 0.15 -1.99 10.04
C GLU A 128 0.44 -0.48 10.09
N LYS A 129 0.16 0.17 11.20
CA LYS A 129 0.46 1.59 11.39
C LYS A 129 1.96 1.86 11.35
N LYS A 130 2.76 1.04 12.03
CA LYS A 130 4.23 1.16 12.03
C LYS A 130 4.84 0.86 10.66
N THR A 131 4.24 -0.04 9.90
CA THR A 131 4.59 -0.26 8.48
C THR A 131 4.39 1.03 7.68
N GLY A 132 3.25 1.69 7.83
CA GLY A 132 2.97 2.96 7.17
C GLY A 132 3.96 4.06 7.55
N VAL A 133 4.30 4.19 8.83
CA VAL A 133 5.29 5.15 9.32
C VAL A 133 6.67 4.86 8.73
N LEU A 134 7.10 3.60 8.74
CA LEU A 134 8.39 3.18 8.19
C LEU A 134 8.52 3.51 6.70
N ILE A 135 7.46 3.25 5.92
CA ILE A 135 7.42 3.59 4.49
C ILE A 135 7.45 5.12 4.34
N ALA A 136 6.64 5.85 5.11
CA ALA A 136 6.58 7.30 5.02
C ALA A 136 7.93 7.96 5.33
N ASP A 137 8.64 7.49 6.34
CA ASP A 137 9.95 8.02 6.73
C ASP A 137 11.02 7.76 5.65
N GLU A 138 10.94 6.63 4.91
CA GLU A 138 11.84 6.33 3.80
C GLU A 138 11.58 7.24 2.59
N PHE A 139 10.30 7.54 2.29
CA PHE A 139 9.92 8.36 1.14
C PHE A 139 9.76 9.84 1.44
N ASP A 140 9.86 10.27 2.70
CA ASP A 140 9.85 11.70 3.09
C ASP A 140 11.21 12.36 2.82
N ARG A 141 11.67 12.22 1.59
CA ARG A 141 12.94 12.78 1.13
C ARG A 141 12.67 13.90 0.12
N PRO A 142 13.42 15.02 0.19
CA PRO A 142 13.21 16.18 -0.69
C PRO A 142 13.39 15.90 -2.19
N ASP A 143 14.08 14.81 -2.52
CA ASP A 143 14.40 14.40 -3.89
C ASP A 143 13.30 13.53 -4.55
N LEU A 144 12.22 13.22 -3.83
CA LEU A 144 11.10 12.41 -4.31
C LEU A 144 9.79 13.21 -4.52
N ASP A 145 9.84 14.54 -4.40
CA ASP A 145 8.70 15.46 -4.62
C ASP A 145 8.47 15.81 -6.11
#